data_4cf18a91910a58d57b489b6b608566ee
#
_entry.id   4cf18a91910a58d57b489b6b608566ee
#
_cell.length_a   1.000
_cell.length_b   1.000
_cell.length_c   1.000
_cell.angle_alpha   90.00
_cell.angle_beta   90.00
_cell.angle_gamma   90.00
#
_symmetry.space_group_name_H-M   'P 1'
#
loop_
_entity.id
_entity.type
_entity.pdbx_description
1 polymer ?
#
loop_
_entity_poly.entity_id
_entity_poly.type
_entity_poly.pdbx_seq_one_letter_code
_entity_poly.pdbx_strand_id
1 'polypeptide(L)'
;MRTSALLAAALLASSTAVATAAPPKVAAFDFELYDTSTEGDLNGPRADEAQRIAEVTEQIRAFLKAQKLDVVDTAPAKAQVDAQVLRTCGDCPAEIAKSLGADYSLMGYVQKVSNLILNINVEIRDVKTGEVVRKGSVDIRGNNHESWRHGASYLMRNQIFKTPLAPAAG
;
A
#
# COMPACT_ATOMS: atom_id res chain seq x y z
N MET A 1 74.87 0.10 -28.70
CA MET A 1 73.69 1.01 -28.57
C MET A 1 72.48 0.16 -28.31
N ARG A 2 71.96 0.18 -27.06
CA ARG A 2 70.79 -0.61 -26.65
C ARG A 2 69.64 0.38 -26.43
N THR A 3 68.58 0.30 -27.26
CA THR A 3 67.39 1.10 -27.12
C THR A 3 66.35 0.30 -26.32
N SER A 4 66.07 0.73 -25.09
CA SER A 4 65.00 0.18 -24.24
C SER A 4 63.68 0.85 -24.61
N ALA A 5 62.70 0.06 -25.08
CA ALA A 5 61.30 0.48 -25.27
C ALA A 5 60.52 0.30 -23.99
N LEU A 6 60.01 1.37 -23.42
CA LEU A 6 59.10 1.39 -22.30
C LEU A 6 57.65 1.21 -22.81
N LEU A 7 57.03 0.06 -22.49
CA LEU A 7 55.59 -0.16 -22.68
C LEU A 7 54.82 0.48 -21.49
N ALA A 8 54.07 1.51 -21.75
CA ALA A 8 53.11 2.08 -20.79
C ALA A 8 51.79 1.32 -20.92
N ALA A 9 51.42 0.55 -19.91
CA ALA A 9 50.13 -0.11 -19.79
C ALA A 9 49.09 0.88 -19.19
N ALA A 10 48.14 1.34 -19.98
CA ALA A 10 47.04 2.15 -19.51
C ALA A 10 45.95 1.23 -18.91
N LEU A 11 45.73 1.28 -17.60
CA LEU A 11 44.60 0.64 -16.94
C LEU A 11 43.35 1.49 -17.18
N LEU A 12 42.42 1.00 -18.00
CA LEU A 12 41.05 1.54 -18.10
C LEU A 12 40.24 1.05 -16.88
N ALA A 13 40.00 1.95 -15.94
CA ALA A 13 39.08 1.70 -14.85
C ALA A 13 37.64 1.83 -15.37
N SER A 14 36.97 0.71 -15.62
CA SER A 14 35.55 0.67 -15.97
C SER A 14 34.71 0.94 -14.73
N SER A 15 34.21 2.18 -14.60
CA SER A 15 33.22 2.54 -13.55
C SER A 15 31.87 1.93 -13.90
N THR A 16 31.48 0.84 -13.24
CA THR A 16 30.12 0.31 -13.32
C THR A 16 29.17 1.23 -12.54
N ALA A 17 28.39 2.04 -13.24
CA ALA A 17 27.30 2.79 -12.64
C ALA A 17 26.22 1.81 -12.18
N VAL A 18 26.02 1.70 -10.86
CA VAL A 18 24.90 0.96 -10.30
C VAL A 18 23.65 1.78 -10.57
N ALA A 19 22.83 1.36 -11.53
CA ALA A 19 21.53 1.96 -11.78
C ALA A 19 20.64 1.72 -10.56
N THR A 20 20.37 2.77 -9.79
CA THR A 20 19.39 2.71 -8.70
C THR A 20 18.02 2.61 -9.33
N ALA A 21 17.34 1.47 -9.18
CA ALA A 21 15.96 1.32 -9.63
C ALA A 21 15.06 2.38 -8.99
N ALA A 22 14.14 2.94 -9.77
CA ALA A 22 13.17 3.89 -9.24
C ALA A 22 12.31 3.23 -8.12
N PRO A 23 11.88 4.01 -7.13
CA PRO A 23 11.04 3.45 -6.07
C PRO A 23 9.72 2.94 -6.66
N PRO A 24 9.20 1.78 -6.17
CA PRO A 24 7.92 1.26 -6.62
C PRO A 24 6.79 2.26 -6.35
N LYS A 25 5.89 2.40 -7.32
CA LYS A 25 4.71 3.27 -7.24
C LYS A 25 3.52 2.50 -6.70
N VAL A 26 2.87 3.04 -5.67
CA VAL A 26 1.72 2.40 -5.02
C VAL A 26 0.51 3.34 -5.05
N ALA A 27 -0.58 2.91 -5.68
CA ALA A 27 -1.89 3.56 -5.55
C ALA A 27 -2.55 3.02 -4.26
N ALA A 28 -2.50 3.82 -3.20
CA ALA A 28 -3.13 3.49 -1.91
C ALA A 28 -4.52 4.15 -1.87
N PHE A 29 -5.57 3.35 -2.09
CA PHE A 29 -6.95 3.81 -2.06
C PHE A 29 -7.42 4.15 -0.64
N ASP A 30 -8.47 4.94 -0.54
CA ASP A 30 -9.11 5.21 0.74
C ASP A 30 -9.65 3.91 1.33
N PHE A 31 -9.49 3.75 2.64
CA PHE A 31 -10.05 2.59 3.33
C PHE A 31 -11.58 2.66 3.34
N GLU A 32 -12.21 1.50 3.31
CA GLU A 32 -13.64 1.36 3.44
C GLU A 32 -14.03 0.97 4.87
N LEU A 33 -15.16 1.48 5.38
CA LEU A 33 -15.82 0.91 6.54
C LEU A 33 -16.84 -0.12 6.08
N TYR A 34 -16.65 -1.38 6.48
CA TYR A 34 -17.63 -2.44 6.30
C TYR A 34 -18.32 -2.72 7.64
N ASP A 35 -19.38 -1.98 7.92
CA ASP A 35 -20.16 -2.16 9.15
C ASP A 35 -21.18 -3.28 8.97
N THR A 36 -21.03 -4.34 9.76
CA THR A 36 -21.97 -5.49 9.83
C THR A 36 -22.60 -5.59 11.21
N SER A 37 -22.49 -4.53 12.02
CA SER A 37 -23.05 -4.49 13.36
C SER A 37 -24.53 -4.13 13.36
N THR A 38 -25.28 -4.68 14.30
CA THR A 38 -26.67 -4.28 14.54
C THR A 38 -26.80 -2.78 14.83
N GLU A 39 -25.78 -2.17 15.45
CA GLU A 39 -25.77 -0.73 15.69
C GLU A 39 -25.72 0.08 14.37
N GLY A 40 -24.89 -0.37 13.40
CA GLY A 40 -24.83 0.25 12.08
C GLY A 40 -26.14 0.15 11.32
N ASP A 41 -26.80 -1.00 11.39
CA ASP A 41 -28.10 -1.22 10.77
C ASP A 41 -29.19 -0.31 11.35
N LEU A 42 -29.16 -0.06 12.67
CA LEU A 42 -30.17 0.75 13.35
C LEU A 42 -29.91 2.26 13.26
N ASN A 43 -28.66 2.68 13.36
CA ASN A 43 -28.29 4.10 13.52
C ASN A 43 -27.64 4.71 12.27
N GLY A 44 -27.27 3.88 11.29
CA GLY A 44 -26.58 4.32 10.08
C GLY A 44 -25.12 4.76 10.31
N PRO A 45 -24.50 5.37 9.28
CA PRO A 45 -23.10 5.79 9.33
C PRO A 45 -22.82 6.84 10.40
N ARG A 46 -21.66 6.73 11.06
CA ARG A 46 -21.21 7.64 12.13
C ARG A 46 -20.06 8.52 11.65
N ALA A 47 -20.13 9.81 11.97
CA ALA A 47 -19.10 10.79 11.59
C ALA A 47 -17.72 10.48 12.22
N ASP A 48 -17.68 9.99 13.47
CA ASP A 48 -16.46 9.64 14.17
C ASP A 48 -15.78 8.37 13.57
N GLU A 49 -16.56 7.45 13.00
CA GLU A 49 -16.03 6.30 12.26
C GLU A 49 -15.48 6.71 10.88
N ALA A 50 -16.18 7.61 10.18
CA ALA A 50 -15.67 8.19 8.93
C ALA A 50 -14.34 8.93 9.15
N GLN A 51 -14.21 9.68 10.24
CA GLN A 51 -12.96 10.32 10.62
C GLN A 51 -11.84 9.29 10.86
N ARG A 52 -12.11 8.21 11.60
CA ARG A 52 -11.13 7.14 11.85
C ARG A 52 -10.68 6.44 10.56
N ILE A 53 -11.59 6.22 9.61
CA ILE A 53 -11.25 5.69 8.28
C ILE A 53 -10.25 6.62 7.57
N ALA A 54 -10.51 7.92 7.55
CA ALA A 54 -9.60 8.90 6.95
C ALA A 54 -8.23 8.91 7.65
N GLU A 55 -8.20 8.88 8.98
CA GLU A 55 -6.96 8.82 9.76
C GLU A 55 -6.13 7.55 9.49
N VAL A 56 -6.77 6.37 9.39
CA VAL A 56 -6.10 5.12 9.03
C VAL A 56 -5.56 5.19 7.60
N THR A 57 -6.33 5.71 6.67
CA THR A 57 -5.89 5.90 5.28
C THR A 57 -4.61 6.73 5.21
N GLU A 58 -4.60 7.89 5.85
CA GLU A 58 -3.43 8.77 5.86
C GLU A 58 -2.24 8.17 6.62
N GLN A 59 -2.49 7.47 7.72
CA GLN A 59 -1.44 6.74 8.45
C GLN A 59 -0.76 5.70 7.58
N ILE A 60 -1.51 4.95 6.78
CA ILE A 60 -0.96 3.93 5.88
C ILE A 60 -0.21 4.57 4.73
N ARG A 61 -0.72 5.65 4.12
CA ARG A 61 0.00 6.43 3.11
C ARG A 61 1.33 6.97 3.66
N ALA A 62 1.34 7.52 4.87
CA ALA A 62 2.56 7.98 5.53
C ALA A 62 3.55 6.83 5.79
N PHE A 63 3.05 5.66 6.20
CA PHE A 63 3.87 4.47 6.37
C PHE A 63 4.53 4.03 5.05
N LEU A 64 3.80 3.99 3.95
CA LEU A 64 4.33 3.63 2.63
C LEU A 64 5.44 4.59 2.18
N LYS A 65 5.24 5.89 2.37
CA LYS A 65 6.27 6.92 2.09
C LYS A 65 7.52 6.70 2.95
N ALA A 66 7.36 6.34 4.24
CA ALA A 66 8.48 6.01 5.13
C ALA A 66 9.23 4.74 4.69
N GLN A 67 8.56 3.80 3.99
CA GLN A 67 9.18 2.65 3.32
C GLN A 67 9.85 3.00 1.98
N LYS A 68 9.95 4.30 1.64
CA LYS A 68 10.51 4.82 0.38
C LYS A 68 9.74 4.38 -0.87
N LEU A 69 8.45 4.16 -0.73
CA LEU A 69 7.56 3.92 -1.86
C LEU A 69 7.01 5.25 -2.37
N ASP A 70 6.80 5.34 -3.69
CA ASP A 70 6.15 6.47 -4.33
C ASP A 70 4.63 6.29 -4.25
N VAL A 71 3.96 7.05 -3.37
CA VAL A 71 2.51 6.98 -3.20
C VAL A 71 1.83 7.87 -4.21
N VAL A 72 1.19 7.24 -5.18
CA VAL A 72 0.50 7.91 -6.29
C VAL A 72 -0.78 8.60 -5.79
N ASP A 73 -1.08 9.78 -6.34
CA ASP A 73 -2.35 10.44 -6.11
C ASP A 73 -3.51 9.63 -6.72
N THR A 74 -4.49 9.26 -5.90
CA THR A 74 -5.66 8.48 -6.33
C THR A 74 -6.87 9.35 -6.69
N ALA A 75 -6.81 10.67 -6.48
CA ALA A 75 -7.91 11.59 -6.78
C ALA A 75 -8.38 11.54 -8.25
N PRO A 76 -7.52 11.42 -9.27
CA PRO A 76 -7.95 11.31 -10.66
C PRO A 76 -8.84 10.09 -10.94
N ALA A 77 -8.72 9.02 -10.15
CA ALA A 77 -9.52 7.80 -10.30
C ALA A 77 -10.74 7.73 -9.36
N LYS A 78 -11.01 8.80 -8.61
CA LYS A 78 -12.08 8.80 -7.60
C LYS A 78 -13.43 8.33 -8.14
N ALA A 79 -13.84 8.77 -9.32
CA ALA A 79 -15.10 8.33 -9.91
C ALA A 79 -15.13 6.82 -10.21
N GLN A 80 -14.00 6.23 -10.59
CA GLN A 80 -13.89 4.78 -10.82
C GLN A 80 -13.94 4.01 -9.50
N VAL A 81 -13.28 4.54 -8.46
CA VAL A 81 -13.29 3.96 -7.11
C VAL A 81 -14.69 4.00 -6.52
N ASP A 82 -15.36 5.15 -6.60
CA ASP A 82 -16.72 5.35 -6.04
C ASP A 82 -17.79 4.47 -6.74
N ALA A 83 -17.54 4.05 -7.99
CA ALA A 83 -18.43 3.16 -8.74
C ALA A 83 -18.27 1.68 -8.36
N GLN A 84 -17.31 1.34 -7.51
CA GLN A 84 -16.97 -0.04 -7.13
C GLN A 84 -17.01 -0.22 -5.62
N VAL A 85 -17.09 -1.48 -5.20
CA VAL A 85 -16.78 -1.89 -3.83
C VAL A 85 -15.46 -2.64 -3.88
N LEU A 86 -14.35 -1.94 -3.60
CA LEU A 86 -13.00 -2.45 -3.87
C LEU A 86 -12.71 -3.78 -3.18
N ARG A 87 -13.28 -4.04 -2.01
CA ARG A 87 -13.08 -5.30 -1.27
C ARG A 87 -13.74 -6.52 -1.94
N THR A 88 -14.67 -6.34 -2.88
CA THR A 88 -15.44 -7.43 -3.49
C THR A 88 -15.38 -7.49 -5.01
N CYS A 89 -14.78 -6.52 -5.67
CA CYS A 89 -14.73 -6.44 -7.13
C CYS A 89 -13.59 -7.26 -7.78
N GLY A 90 -12.87 -8.09 -7.00
CA GLY A 90 -11.79 -8.92 -7.53
C GLY A 90 -10.51 -8.13 -7.77
N ASP A 91 -10.06 -8.01 -9.02
CA ASP A 91 -8.82 -7.34 -9.41
C ASP A 91 -9.00 -5.86 -9.79
N CYS A 92 -10.21 -5.29 -9.67
CA CYS A 92 -10.46 -3.90 -10.04
C CYS A 92 -9.53 -2.89 -9.32
N PRO A 93 -9.04 -3.09 -8.07
CA PRO A 93 -8.05 -2.21 -7.50
C PRO A 93 -6.75 -2.14 -8.33
N ALA A 94 -6.31 -3.27 -8.90
CA ALA A 94 -5.14 -3.31 -9.77
C ALA A 94 -5.41 -2.60 -11.10
N GLU A 95 -6.57 -2.80 -11.71
CA GLU A 95 -6.97 -2.14 -12.96
C GLU A 95 -7.06 -0.62 -12.80
N ILE A 96 -7.65 -0.14 -11.70
CA ILE A 96 -7.72 1.29 -11.41
C ILE A 96 -6.30 1.85 -11.16
N ALA A 97 -5.48 1.16 -10.38
CA ALA A 97 -4.11 1.58 -10.10
C ALA A 97 -3.25 1.64 -11.37
N LYS A 98 -3.49 0.75 -12.34
CA LYS A 98 -2.86 0.74 -13.65
C LYS A 98 -3.14 2.03 -14.42
N SER A 99 -4.37 2.51 -14.39
CA SER A 99 -4.74 3.78 -15.05
C SER A 99 -4.02 5.00 -14.45
N LEU A 100 -3.58 4.90 -13.20
CA LEU A 100 -2.80 5.92 -12.48
C LEU A 100 -1.28 5.77 -12.68
N GLY A 101 -0.82 4.77 -13.43
CA GLY A 101 0.60 4.49 -13.64
C GLY A 101 1.31 3.96 -12.40
N ALA A 102 0.59 3.30 -11.50
CA ALA A 102 1.15 2.63 -10.34
C ALA A 102 1.66 1.21 -10.70
N ASP A 103 2.61 0.72 -9.90
CA ASP A 103 3.13 -0.65 -9.99
C ASP A 103 2.31 -1.61 -9.11
N TYR A 104 1.79 -1.07 -8.01
CA TYR A 104 0.99 -1.80 -7.03
C TYR A 104 -0.27 -1.04 -6.66
N SER A 105 -1.34 -1.76 -6.37
CA SER A 105 -2.52 -1.24 -5.69
C SER A 105 -2.50 -1.67 -4.23
N LEU A 106 -2.89 -0.76 -3.32
CA LEU A 106 -3.19 -1.09 -1.94
C LEU A 106 -4.66 -0.76 -1.67
N MET A 107 -5.43 -1.77 -1.31
CA MET A 107 -6.80 -1.67 -0.86
C MET A 107 -6.89 -2.11 0.59
N GLY A 108 -7.72 -1.45 1.38
CA GLY A 108 -7.98 -1.85 2.75
C GLY A 108 -9.38 -1.51 3.21
N TYR A 109 -9.83 -2.22 4.23
CA TYR A 109 -11.10 -1.94 4.87
C TYR A 109 -11.07 -2.31 6.36
N VAL A 110 -11.94 -1.66 7.11
CA VAL A 110 -12.20 -2.02 8.50
C VAL A 110 -13.59 -2.68 8.55
N GLN A 111 -13.62 -3.95 8.91
CA GLN A 111 -14.87 -4.62 9.23
C GLN A 111 -15.23 -4.35 10.68
N LYS A 112 -16.43 -3.85 10.92
CA LYS A 112 -17.00 -3.67 12.25
C LYS A 112 -18.10 -4.70 12.47
N VAL A 113 -17.89 -5.60 13.42
CA VAL A 113 -18.89 -6.56 13.87
C VAL A 113 -19.66 -6.02 15.08
N SER A 114 -18.97 -5.23 15.90
CA SER A 114 -19.55 -4.48 17.02
C SER A 114 -18.56 -3.39 17.47
N ASN A 115 -18.95 -2.54 18.43
CA ASN A 115 -18.04 -1.55 19.02
C ASN A 115 -16.86 -2.16 19.81
N LEU A 116 -16.88 -3.48 20.07
CA LEU A 116 -15.81 -4.18 20.75
C LEU A 116 -14.99 -5.07 19.82
N ILE A 117 -15.53 -5.45 18.66
CA ILE A 117 -14.91 -6.41 17.74
C ILE A 117 -14.85 -5.78 16.35
N LEU A 118 -13.64 -5.46 15.94
CA LEU A 118 -13.36 -4.96 14.60
C LEU A 118 -12.14 -5.69 14.03
N ASN A 119 -12.00 -5.63 12.70
CA ASN A 119 -10.89 -6.23 11.99
C ASN A 119 -10.41 -5.29 10.89
N ILE A 120 -9.10 -5.00 10.85
CA ILE A 120 -8.48 -4.21 9.78
C ILE A 120 -7.87 -5.17 8.77
N ASN A 121 -8.22 -4.98 7.50
CA ASN A 121 -7.75 -5.80 6.39
C ASN A 121 -6.96 -4.94 5.41
N VAL A 122 -5.88 -5.50 4.86
CA VAL A 122 -5.07 -4.88 3.79
C VAL A 122 -4.74 -5.93 2.75
N GLU A 123 -4.81 -5.54 1.49
CA GLU A 123 -4.38 -6.33 0.35
C GLU A 123 -3.57 -5.46 -0.61
N ILE A 124 -2.42 -5.97 -1.06
CA ILE A 124 -1.60 -5.35 -2.10
C ILE A 124 -1.57 -6.28 -3.30
N ARG A 125 -1.87 -5.74 -4.48
CA ARG A 125 -1.79 -6.46 -5.75
C ARG A 125 -0.72 -5.87 -6.65
N ASP A 126 -0.05 -6.73 -7.40
CA ASP A 126 0.75 -6.35 -8.55
C ASP A 126 -0.18 -5.91 -9.67
N VAL A 127 0.06 -4.71 -10.22
CA VAL A 127 -0.79 -4.13 -11.27
C VAL A 127 -0.64 -4.85 -12.62
N LYS A 128 0.52 -5.46 -12.87
CA LYS A 128 0.84 -6.11 -14.12
C LYS A 128 0.16 -7.49 -14.25
N THR A 129 0.15 -8.23 -13.14
CA THR A 129 -0.41 -9.60 -13.09
C THR A 129 -1.81 -9.67 -12.50
N GLY A 130 -2.25 -8.65 -11.75
CA GLY A 130 -3.48 -8.67 -10.95
C GLY A 130 -3.38 -9.54 -9.69
N GLU A 131 -2.24 -10.22 -9.46
CA GLU A 131 -2.07 -11.15 -8.36
C GLU A 131 -1.91 -10.44 -7.00
N VAL A 132 -2.44 -11.06 -5.96
CA VAL A 132 -2.25 -10.61 -4.58
C VAL A 132 -0.83 -10.94 -4.14
N VAL A 133 0.02 -9.92 -3.94
CA VAL A 133 1.40 -10.09 -3.49
C VAL A 133 1.56 -9.98 -1.98
N ARG A 134 0.64 -9.28 -1.31
CA ARG A 134 0.58 -9.17 0.15
C ARG A 134 -0.88 -9.11 0.61
N LYS A 135 -1.17 -9.80 1.68
CA LYS A 135 -2.47 -9.77 2.35
C LYS A 135 -2.30 -10.01 3.83
N GLY A 136 -3.07 -9.32 4.64
CA GLY A 136 -3.07 -9.50 6.08
C GLY A 136 -4.28 -8.88 6.73
N SER A 137 -4.52 -9.31 7.97
CA SER A 137 -5.59 -8.77 8.80
C SER A 137 -5.20 -8.76 10.26
N VAL A 138 -5.83 -7.89 11.05
CA VAL A 138 -5.63 -7.79 12.48
C VAL A 138 -6.96 -7.50 13.17
N ASP A 139 -7.26 -8.27 14.21
CA ASP A 139 -8.36 -7.98 15.10
C ASP A 139 -7.98 -6.86 16.06
N ILE A 140 -8.88 -5.90 16.23
CA ILE A 140 -8.75 -4.84 17.22
C ILE A 140 -9.92 -4.86 18.19
N ARG A 141 -9.65 -4.45 19.42
CA ARG A 141 -10.66 -4.37 20.48
C ARG A 141 -10.97 -2.91 20.79
N GLY A 142 -12.25 -2.57 20.67
CA GLY A 142 -12.74 -1.21 20.91
C GLY A 142 -12.69 -0.30 19.68
N ASN A 143 -13.83 0.36 19.45
CA ASN A 143 -14.05 1.28 18.33
C ASN A 143 -13.59 2.70 18.69
N ASN A 144 -12.28 2.89 18.86
CA ASN A 144 -11.67 4.18 19.21
C ASN A 144 -10.39 4.45 18.40
N HIS A 145 -9.95 5.71 18.35
CA HIS A 145 -8.80 6.15 17.57
C HIS A 145 -7.50 5.40 17.90
N GLU A 146 -7.27 5.09 19.19
CA GLU A 146 -6.06 4.42 19.64
C GLU A 146 -5.99 2.98 19.12
N SER A 147 -7.08 2.20 19.29
CA SER A 147 -7.15 0.82 18.81
C SER A 147 -6.99 0.72 17.29
N TRP A 148 -7.63 1.61 16.54
CA TRP A 148 -7.50 1.65 15.09
C TRP A 148 -6.07 1.98 14.65
N ARG A 149 -5.48 3.02 15.25
CA ARG A 149 -4.11 3.45 14.93
C ARG A 149 -3.07 2.37 15.26
N HIS A 150 -3.20 1.72 16.41
CA HIS A 150 -2.28 0.65 16.84
C HIS A 150 -2.44 -0.59 15.94
N GLY A 151 -3.68 -0.99 15.64
CA GLY A 151 -3.98 -2.11 14.76
C GLY A 151 -3.40 -1.90 13.36
N ALA A 152 -3.63 -0.74 12.74
CA ALA A 152 -3.08 -0.39 11.43
C ALA A 152 -1.54 -0.41 11.45
N SER A 153 -0.91 0.19 12.46
CA SER A 153 0.55 0.12 12.64
C SER A 153 1.09 -1.29 12.76
N TYR A 154 0.45 -2.13 13.56
CA TYR A 154 0.84 -3.51 13.75
C TYR A 154 0.71 -4.31 12.46
N LEU A 155 -0.42 -4.20 11.78
CA LEU A 155 -0.70 -4.88 10.51
C LEU A 155 0.37 -4.54 9.46
N MET A 156 0.62 -3.26 9.25
CA MET A 156 1.59 -2.83 8.24
C MET A 156 3.00 -3.32 8.55
N ARG A 157 3.48 -3.15 9.79
CA ARG A 157 4.85 -3.52 10.15
C ARG A 157 5.08 -5.02 10.28
N ASN A 158 4.12 -5.75 10.84
CA ASN A 158 4.34 -7.13 11.28
C ASN A 158 3.74 -8.19 10.35
N GLN A 159 2.89 -7.78 9.41
CA GLN A 159 2.27 -8.71 8.46
C GLN A 159 2.55 -8.32 7.01
N ILE A 160 2.28 -7.07 6.62
CA ILE A 160 2.36 -6.63 5.22
C ILE A 160 3.81 -6.34 4.81
N PHE A 161 4.58 -5.62 5.64
CA PHE A 161 5.96 -5.19 5.35
C PHE A 161 7.00 -5.88 6.23
N LYS A 162 6.87 -7.18 6.49
CA LYS A 162 7.95 -8.00 7.10
C LYS A 162 9.23 -7.98 6.24
N THR A 163 9.05 -7.86 4.96
CA THR A 163 10.10 -7.66 3.96
C THR A 163 9.73 -6.49 3.05
N PRO A 164 10.70 -5.76 2.49
CA PRO A 164 10.41 -4.72 1.51
C PRO A 164 9.57 -5.25 0.35
N LEU A 165 8.75 -4.38 -0.24
CA LEU A 165 8.06 -4.67 -1.50
C LEU A 165 9.12 -4.73 -2.61
N ALA A 166 9.05 -5.75 -3.46
CA ALA A 166 9.98 -5.88 -4.57
C ALA A 166 9.82 -4.70 -5.55
N PRO A 167 10.87 -4.28 -6.26
CA PRO A 167 10.69 -3.43 -7.44
C PRO A 167 9.73 -4.14 -8.42
N ALA A 168 8.88 -3.35 -9.10
CA ALA A 168 8.04 -3.91 -10.15
C ALA A 168 8.92 -4.62 -11.20
N ALA A 169 8.49 -5.79 -11.63
CA ALA A 169 9.17 -6.47 -12.72
C ALA A 169 9.07 -5.61 -13.99
N GLY A 170 10.23 -5.19 -14.53
CA GLY A 170 10.35 -4.37 -15.72
C GLY A 170 9.73 -5.02 -16.96
#